data_851ec70b4fa0b90c1ce43c68a36f76a4
#
_entry.id   851ec70b4fa0b90c1ce43c68a36f76a4
#
_cell.length_a   1.000
_cell.length_b   1.000
_cell.length_c   1.000
_cell.angle_alpha   90.00
_cell.angle_beta   90.00
_cell.angle_gamma   90.00
#
_symmetry.space_group_name_H-M   'P 1'
#
loop_
_entity.id
_entity.type
_entity.pdbx_description
1 polymer ?
#
loop_
_entity_poly.entity_id
_entity_poly.type
_entity_poly.pdbx_seq_one_letter_code
_entity_poly.pdbx_strand_id
1 'polypeptide(L)' 'MLSFPPHTDAGGMHITDTVDMYYVLSGEVWLELEGGSERLVRAGDTLVQNGTMHAWHNRGSEPCRLVACMVGAKRR' A
#
# COMPACT_ATOMS: atom_id res chain seq x y z
N MET A 1 4.16 -11.64 1.32
CA MET A 1 5.02 -10.46 1.15
C MET A 1 4.76 -9.82 -0.20
N LEU A 2 4.66 -8.51 -0.22
CA LEU A 2 4.52 -7.74 -1.44
C LEU A 2 5.83 -7.06 -1.78
N SER A 3 6.09 -6.90 -3.08
CA SER A 3 7.27 -6.20 -3.56
C SER A 3 6.86 -5.30 -4.72
N PHE A 4 7.19 -4.02 -4.62
CA PHE A 4 6.96 -3.05 -5.68
C PHE A 4 8.29 -2.69 -6.32
N PRO A 5 8.51 -3.04 -7.59
CA PRO A 5 9.73 -2.67 -8.30
C PRO A 5 9.92 -1.15 -8.34
N PRO A 6 11.17 -0.68 -8.51
CA PRO A 6 11.40 0.76 -8.62
C PRO A 6 10.69 1.35 -9.84
N HIS A 7 10.33 2.63 -9.72
CA HIS A 7 9.69 3.41 -10.78
C HIS A 7 8.41 2.74 -11.32
N THR A 8 7.59 2.19 -10.43
CA THR A 8 6.39 1.43 -10.80
C THR A 8 5.15 1.99 -10.11
N ASP A 9 4.09 2.12 -10.88
CA ASP A 9 2.76 2.36 -10.36
C ASP A 9 2.04 1.02 -10.29
N ALA A 10 1.60 0.65 -9.08
CA ALA A 10 1.02 -0.67 -8.87
C ALA A 10 -0.50 -0.60 -8.97
N GLY A 11 -1.02 -1.08 -10.08
CA GLY A 11 -2.40 -1.48 -10.26
C GLY A 11 -3.43 -0.39 -10.45
N GLY A 12 -3.19 0.84 -10.14
CA GLY A 12 -4.22 1.90 -10.14
C GLY A 12 -5.12 1.82 -8.92
N MET A 13 -6.10 2.72 -8.86
CA MET A 13 -7.00 2.81 -7.71
C MET A 13 -7.97 1.64 -7.66
N HIS A 14 -8.11 1.04 -6.48
CA HIS A 14 -9.04 -0.05 -6.27
C HIS A 14 -9.56 -0.03 -4.83
N ILE A 15 -10.69 -0.71 -4.63
CA ILE A 15 -11.31 -0.89 -3.30
C ILE A 15 -11.24 -2.35 -2.95
N THR A 16 -10.91 -2.64 -1.69
CA THR A 16 -10.95 -4.01 -1.16
C THR A 16 -12.00 -4.10 -0.06
N ASP A 17 -12.57 -5.31 0.11
CA ASP A 17 -13.50 -5.60 1.19
C ASP A 17 -12.79 -6.23 2.40
N THR A 18 -11.54 -5.83 2.61
CA THR A 18 -10.71 -6.35 3.69
C THR A 18 -10.19 -5.21 4.54
N VAL A 19 -9.82 -5.54 5.76
CA VAL A 19 -8.98 -4.69 6.58
C VAL A 19 -7.54 -5.12 6.30
N ASP A 20 -6.76 -4.22 5.74
CA ASP A 20 -5.39 -4.50 5.33
C ASP A 20 -4.42 -3.84 6.29
N MET A 21 -3.50 -4.63 6.81
CA MET A 21 -2.42 -4.16 7.67
C MET A 21 -1.10 -4.38 6.95
N TYR A 22 -0.27 -3.34 6.92
CA TYR A 22 1.01 -3.39 6.22
C TYR A 22 2.16 -2.99 7.13
N TYR A 23 3.28 -3.68 6.97
CA TYR A 23 4.55 -3.31 7.59
C TYR A 23 5.61 -3.24 6.51
N VAL A 24 6.26 -2.09 6.38
CA VAL A 24 7.30 -1.89 5.35
C VAL A 24 8.62 -2.43 5.86
N LEU A 25 9.17 -3.43 5.15
CA LEU A 25 10.43 -4.06 5.50
C LEU A 25 11.63 -3.29 4.95
N SER A 26 11.53 -2.81 3.72
CA SER A 26 12.63 -2.11 3.06
C SER A 26 12.11 -1.20 1.96
N GLY A 27 12.86 -0.15 1.65
CA GLY A 27 12.50 0.82 0.63
C GLY A 27 11.43 1.79 1.09
N GLU A 28 10.81 2.45 0.14
CA GLU A 28 9.72 3.38 0.40
C GLU A 28 8.74 3.37 -0.78
N VAL A 29 7.51 3.74 -0.50
CA VAL A 29 6.45 3.77 -1.49
C VAL A 29 5.48 4.87 -1.15
N TRP A 30 4.89 5.49 -2.17
CA TRP A 30 3.83 6.47 -2.00
C TRP A 30 2.48 5.77 -2.08
N LEU A 31 1.65 6.03 -1.09
CA LEU A 31 0.28 5.53 -1.07
C LEU A 31 -0.65 6.66 -1.46
N GLU A 32 -1.35 6.49 -2.55
CA GLU A 32 -2.37 7.43 -3.01
C GLU A 32 -3.73 7.00 -2.49
N LEU A 33 -4.44 7.92 -1.86
CA LEU A 33 -5.76 7.71 -1.31
C LEU A 33 -6.82 8.38 -2.18
N GLU A 34 -8.08 8.04 -1.94
CA GLU A 34 -9.20 8.68 -2.60
C GLU A 34 -9.13 10.21 -2.42
N GLY A 35 -9.39 10.95 -3.49
CA GLY A 35 -9.26 12.39 -3.48
C GLY A 35 -7.88 12.91 -3.86
N GLY A 36 -6.93 12.03 -4.18
CA GLY A 36 -5.61 12.40 -4.66
C GLY A 36 -4.57 12.66 -3.58
N SER A 37 -4.92 12.48 -2.32
CA SER A 37 -3.94 12.61 -1.23
C SER A 37 -2.90 11.51 -1.32
N GLU A 38 -1.63 11.86 -1.12
CA GLU A 38 -0.53 10.91 -1.13
C GLU A 38 0.22 10.93 0.20
N ARG A 39 0.69 9.76 0.61
CA ARG A 39 1.46 9.60 1.83
C ARG A 39 2.70 8.76 1.55
N LEU A 40 3.84 9.23 2.00
CA LEU A 40 5.09 8.47 1.90
C LEU A 40 5.15 7.47 3.05
N VAL A 41 5.37 6.21 2.72
CA VAL A 41 5.53 5.11 3.66
C VAL A 41 6.93 4.54 3.49
N ARG A 42 7.67 4.41 4.58
CA ARG A 42 9.07 3.99 4.60
C ARG A 42 9.27 2.74 5.42
N ALA A 43 10.47 2.17 5.31
CA ALA A 43 10.88 1.03 6.14
C ALA A 43 10.64 1.31 7.63
N GLY A 44 10.00 0.38 8.31
CA GLY A 44 9.62 0.51 9.71
C GLY A 44 8.24 1.09 9.95
N ASP A 45 7.60 1.64 8.92
CA ASP A 45 6.25 2.17 9.05
C ASP A 45 5.20 1.05 9.01
N THR A 46 4.14 1.26 9.74
CA THR A 46 2.95 0.40 9.70
C THR A 46 1.75 1.23 9.28
N LEU A 47 0.83 0.60 8.57
CA LEU A 47 -0.43 1.25 8.24
C LEU A 47 -1.58 0.26 8.16
N VAL A 48 -2.79 0.79 8.36
CA VAL A 48 -4.03 0.02 8.31
C VAL A 48 -4.96 0.71 7.33
N GLN A 49 -5.60 -0.08 6.47
CA GLN A 49 -6.58 0.42 5.52
C GLN A 49 -7.88 -0.37 5.63
N ASN A 50 -8.99 0.34 5.58
CA ASN A 50 -10.34 -0.21 5.75
C ASN A 50 -11.16 0.06 4.49
N GLY A 51 -11.05 -0.80 3.48
CA GLY A 51 -11.92 -0.72 2.33
C GLY A 51 -11.91 0.61 1.56
N THR A 52 -10.86 1.40 1.69
CA THR A 52 -10.74 2.67 0.98
C THR A 52 -10.09 2.47 -0.39
N MET A 53 -10.43 3.34 -1.34
CA MET A 53 -9.72 3.38 -2.61
C MET A 53 -8.27 3.80 -2.40
N HIS A 54 -7.35 3.05 -2.99
CA HIS A 54 -5.92 3.35 -2.84
C HIS A 54 -5.12 2.82 -4.02
N ALA A 55 -3.96 3.40 -4.22
CA ALA A 55 -2.98 2.95 -5.20
C ALA A 55 -1.57 3.13 -4.64
N TRP A 56 -0.65 2.33 -5.12
CA TRP A 56 0.74 2.35 -4.67
C TRP A 56 1.65 2.84 -5.80
N HIS A 57 2.59 3.72 -5.46
CA HIS A 57 3.55 4.26 -6.43
C HIS A 57 4.96 4.17 -5.85
N ASN A 58 5.80 3.36 -6.44
CA ASN A 58 7.21 3.34 -6.09
C ASN A 58 7.97 4.26 -7.05
N ARG A 59 8.28 5.44 -6.56
CA ARG A 59 9.02 6.46 -7.32
C ARG A 59 10.52 6.45 -7.04
N GLY A 60 10.96 5.54 -6.17
CA GLY A 60 12.36 5.42 -5.82
C GLY A 60 13.15 4.56 -6.77
N SER A 61 14.44 4.44 -6.52
CA SER A 61 15.37 3.64 -7.33
C SER A 61 15.55 2.22 -6.79
N GLU A 62 14.92 1.89 -5.66
CA GLU A 62 15.01 0.58 -5.03
C GLU A 62 13.63 -0.03 -4.89
N PRO A 63 13.54 -1.38 -4.90
CA PRO A 63 12.25 -2.03 -4.66
C PRO A 63 11.77 -1.76 -3.23
N CYS A 64 10.47 -1.61 -3.08
CA CYS A 64 9.82 -1.53 -1.77
C CYS A 64 9.23 -2.90 -1.43
N ARG A 65 9.57 -3.42 -0.27
CA ARG A 65 9.07 -4.71 0.22
C ARG A 65 8.28 -4.48 1.49
N LEU A 66 7.10 -5.12 1.53
CA LEU A 66 6.28 -5.02 2.72
C LEU A 66 5.54 -6.33 2.99
N VAL A 67 5.19 -6.51 4.25
CA VAL A 67 4.33 -7.62 4.70
C VAL A 67 2.91 -7.07 4.77
N ALA A 68 1.99 -7.82 4.18
CA ALA A 68 0.57 -7.50 4.24
C ALA A 68 -0.18 -8.59 4.98
N CYS A 69 -1.07 -8.19 5.87
CA CYS A 69 -2.02 -9.08 6.51
C CYS A 69 -3.42 -8.59 6.17
N MET A 70 -4.16 -9.40 5.44
CA MET A 70 -5.50 -9.05 4.99
C MET A 70 -6.51 -9.86 5.78
N VAL A 71 -7.41 -9.17 6.46
CA VAL A 71 -8.50 -9.82 7.19
C VAL A 71 -9.78 -9.55 6.44
N GLY A 72 -10.42 -10.61 5.95
CA GLY A 72 -11.67 -10.49 5.23
C GLY A 72 -12.76 -9.96 6.15
N ALA A 73 -13.48 -8.94 5.67
CA ALA A 73 -14.63 -8.38 6.34
C ALA A 73 -15.86 -8.60 5.47
N LYS A 74 -16.87 -9.28 6.03
CA LYS A 74 -18.14 -9.42 5.33
C LYS A 74 -18.92 -8.12 5.44
N ARG A 75 -19.29 -7.57 4.32
CA ARG A 75 -20.26 -6.49 4.27
C ARG A 75 -21.67 -7.07 4.33
N ARG A 76 -22.50 -6.41 5.07
CA ARG A 76 -23.89 -6.81 5.23
C ARG A 76 -24.82 -5.68 4.88
#